data_fac70b3004eb9ed36683e9a3b30180f2
#
_entry.id   fac70b3004eb9ed36683e9a3b30180f2
#
_cell.length_a   1.000
_cell.length_b   1.000
_cell.length_c   1.000
_cell.angle_alpha   90.00
_cell.angle_beta   90.00
_cell.angle_gamma   90.00
#
_symmetry.space_group_name_H-M   'P 1'
#
loop_
_entity.id
_entity.type
_entity.pdbx_description
1 polymer ?
#
loop_
_entity_poly.entity_id
_entity_poly.type
_entity_poly.pdbx_seq_one_letter_code
_entity_poly.pdbx_strand_id
1 'polypeptide(L)'
;MDEPRNVPFGEIEWIDDAPGIQARETQVEGTRWAVVEYGEGASREEWCEEGHRGYVISGSIEYEFDDGHEPLRASEGEAFRLPPARLGGGAHRGHNVASGPTRLFLIDE
;
A
#
# COMPACT_ATOMS: atom_id res chain seq x y z
N MET A 1 25.85 5.34 -9.50
CA MET A 1 25.87 3.87 -9.53
C MET A 1 25.18 3.33 -8.29
N ASP A 2 24.29 2.38 -8.50
CA ASP A 2 23.55 1.80 -7.40
C ASP A 2 24.34 0.71 -6.71
N GLU A 3 24.31 0.69 -5.41
CA GLU A 3 24.96 -0.34 -4.62
C GLU A 3 23.90 -1.18 -3.91
N PRO A 4 24.18 -2.48 -3.72
CA PRO A 4 23.30 -3.31 -2.91
C PRO A 4 23.20 -2.75 -1.50
N ARG A 5 21.99 -2.73 -0.95
CA ARG A 5 21.77 -2.26 0.42
C ARG A 5 20.51 -2.86 1.01
N ASN A 6 20.46 -2.87 2.32
CA ASN A 6 19.26 -3.22 3.05
C ASN A 6 18.45 -1.96 3.36
N VAL A 7 17.16 -2.13 3.49
CA VAL A 7 16.28 -1.08 3.99
C VAL A 7 15.65 -1.61 5.29
N PRO A 8 16.21 -1.20 6.44
CA PRO A 8 15.82 -1.78 7.73
C PRO A 8 14.54 -1.15 8.26
N PHE A 9 13.39 -1.56 7.77
CA PHE A 9 12.11 -1.02 8.19
C PHE A 9 11.86 -1.13 9.69
N GLY A 10 12.43 -2.13 10.35
CA GLY A 10 12.32 -2.26 11.80
C GLY A 10 12.93 -1.10 12.59
N GLU A 11 13.80 -0.32 11.96
CA GLU A 11 14.45 0.85 12.56
C GLU A 11 13.78 2.16 12.18
N ILE A 12 12.76 2.11 11.33
CA ILE A 12 12.00 3.28 10.89
C ILE A 12 10.75 3.39 11.76
N GLU A 13 10.52 4.57 12.33
CA GLU A 13 9.35 4.78 13.18
C GLU A 13 8.05 4.70 12.40
N TRP A 14 7.01 4.17 13.04
CA TRP A 14 5.66 4.25 12.51
C TRP A 14 5.15 5.68 12.61
N ILE A 15 4.50 6.14 11.56
CA ILE A 15 3.80 7.42 11.55
C ILE A 15 2.32 7.17 11.25
N ASP A 16 1.45 8.01 11.81
CA ASP A 16 0.04 7.94 11.48
C ASP A 16 -0.17 8.47 10.06
N ASP A 17 -0.87 7.69 9.25
CA ASP A 17 -1.10 8.04 7.85
C ASP A 17 -2.56 8.41 7.59
N ALA A 18 -3.46 7.72 8.26
CA ALA A 18 -4.90 7.97 8.26
C ALA A 18 -5.50 7.29 9.50
N PRO A 19 -6.75 7.54 9.86
CA PRO A 19 -7.35 6.86 11.00
C PRO A 19 -7.25 5.34 10.88
N GLY A 20 -6.59 4.71 11.85
CA GLY A 20 -6.36 3.27 11.88
C GLY A 20 -5.31 2.75 10.92
N ILE A 21 -4.57 3.64 10.25
CA ILE A 21 -3.55 3.26 9.27
C ILE A 21 -2.23 3.92 9.64
N GLN A 22 -1.17 3.12 9.73
CA GLN A 22 0.18 3.59 10.03
C GLN A 22 1.14 3.16 8.92
N ALA A 23 2.22 3.90 8.77
CA ALA A 23 3.23 3.58 7.78
C ALA A 23 4.64 3.80 8.33
N ARG A 24 5.57 2.99 7.84
CA ARG A 24 7.02 3.22 7.93
C ARG A 24 7.47 3.44 6.51
N GLU A 25 8.13 4.55 6.23
CA GLU A 25 8.50 4.86 4.85
C GLU A 25 9.87 5.50 4.74
N THR A 26 10.48 5.30 3.59
CA THR A 26 11.77 5.90 3.25
C THR A 26 11.90 6.04 1.74
N GLN A 27 12.86 6.85 1.32
CA GLN A 27 13.17 7.01 -0.10
C GLN A 27 14.32 6.09 -0.48
N VAL A 28 14.13 5.35 -1.58
CA VAL A 28 15.17 4.49 -2.14
C VAL A 28 15.31 4.85 -3.61
N GLU A 29 16.43 5.43 -3.99
CA GLU A 29 16.68 5.89 -5.36
C GLU A 29 15.54 6.81 -5.88
N GLY A 30 15.08 7.73 -5.03
CA GLY A 30 14.05 8.69 -5.40
C GLY A 30 12.63 8.12 -5.40
N THR A 31 12.45 6.88 -5.02
CA THR A 31 11.15 6.22 -4.98
C THR A 31 10.78 5.88 -3.54
N ARG A 32 9.54 6.14 -3.16
CA ARG A 32 9.06 5.83 -1.83
C ARG A 32 8.84 4.33 -1.67
N TRP A 33 9.44 3.75 -0.63
CA TRP A 33 9.18 2.40 -0.18
C TRP A 33 8.53 2.47 1.19
N ALA A 34 7.50 1.67 1.41
CA ALA A 34 6.73 1.74 2.64
C ALA A 34 6.26 0.38 3.12
N VAL A 35 6.23 0.21 4.43
CA VAL A 35 5.43 -0.83 5.06
C VAL A 35 4.22 -0.14 5.67
N VAL A 36 3.03 -0.58 5.29
CA VAL A 36 1.77 0.05 5.73
C VAL A 36 0.97 -0.98 6.52
N GLU A 37 0.43 -0.56 7.65
CA GLU A 37 -0.43 -1.41 8.45
C GLU A 37 -1.81 -0.79 8.56
N TYR A 38 -2.81 -1.53 8.12
CA TYR A 38 -4.22 -1.19 8.31
C TYR A 38 -4.72 -1.94 9.55
N GLY A 39 -5.22 -1.23 10.54
CA GLY A 39 -5.91 -1.86 11.65
C GLY A 39 -7.19 -2.53 11.21
N GLU A 40 -7.78 -3.34 12.09
CA GLU A 40 -9.04 -4.02 11.80
C GLU A 40 -10.11 -3.02 11.40
N GLY A 41 -10.75 -3.27 10.26
CA GLY A 41 -11.82 -2.41 9.74
C GLY A 41 -11.38 -1.08 9.20
N ALA A 42 -10.08 -0.79 9.16
CA ALA A 42 -9.60 0.49 8.65
C ALA A 42 -9.80 0.61 7.14
N SER A 43 -10.18 1.80 6.71
CA SER A 43 -10.44 2.12 5.31
C SER A 43 -9.93 3.52 5.01
N ARG A 44 -9.42 3.70 3.80
CA ARG A 44 -9.06 5.03 3.32
C ARG A 44 -10.31 5.71 2.76
N GLU A 45 -10.49 6.97 3.11
CA GLU A 45 -11.60 7.76 2.61
C GLU A 45 -11.24 8.51 1.33
N GLU A 46 -9.97 8.88 1.19
CA GLU A 46 -9.50 9.65 0.05
C GLU A 46 -9.00 8.77 -1.08
N TRP A 47 -9.27 9.21 -2.30
CA TRP A 47 -8.75 8.55 -3.49
C TRP A 47 -7.28 8.87 -3.68
N CYS A 48 -6.50 7.85 -4.05
CA CYS A 48 -5.07 7.98 -4.35
C CYS A 48 -4.86 7.82 -5.85
N GLU A 49 -4.16 8.78 -6.46
CA GLU A 49 -3.87 8.76 -7.89
C GLU A 49 -2.50 8.17 -8.21
N GLU A 50 -1.68 7.92 -7.20
CA GLU A 50 -0.35 7.37 -7.40
C GLU A 50 -0.41 5.85 -7.58
N GLY A 51 0.50 5.31 -8.39
CA GLY A 51 0.59 3.88 -8.56
C GLY A 51 1.44 3.23 -7.49
N HIS A 52 1.21 1.95 -7.29
CA HIS A 52 1.98 1.15 -6.33
C HIS A 52 2.23 -0.24 -6.88
N ARG A 53 3.40 -0.79 -6.54
CA ARG A 53 3.64 -2.23 -6.58
C ARG A 53 3.62 -2.69 -5.14
N GLY A 54 2.87 -3.73 -4.85
CA GLY A 54 2.67 -4.15 -3.48
C GLY A 54 2.77 -5.64 -3.27
N TYR A 55 2.92 -5.99 -2.00
CA TYR A 55 2.93 -7.37 -1.56
C TYR A 55 2.25 -7.45 -0.19
N VAL A 56 1.32 -8.38 -0.04
CA VAL A 56 0.61 -8.55 1.23
C VAL A 56 1.44 -9.45 2.15
N ILE A 57 1.98 -8.85 3.21
CA ILE A 57 2.77 -9.57 4.21
C ILE A 57 1.86 -10.42 5.08
N SER A 58 0.73 -9.85 5.49
CA SER A 58 -0.29 -10.56 6.29
C SER A 58 -1.64 -9.88 6.13
N GLY A 59 -2.71 -10.66 6.26
CA GLY A 59 -4.07 -10.17 6.16
C GLY A 59 -4.62 -10.18 4.74
N SER A 60 -5.52 -9.24 4.44
CA SER A 60 -6.16 -9.08 3.13
C SER A 60 -6.59 -7.65 2.93
N ILE A 61 -6.37 -7.13 1.74
CA ILE A 61 -6.74 -5.77 1.36
C ILE A 61 -7.65 -5.80 0.15
N GLU A 62 -8.62 -4.90 0.08
CA GLU A 62 -9.43 -4.71 -1.11
C GLU A 62 -9.28 -3.26 -1.56
N TYR A 63 -8.97 -3.09 -2.83
CA TYR A 63 -8.89 -1.77 -3.45
C TYR A 63 -10.10 -1.54 -4.34
N GLU A 64 -10.76 -0.41 -4.15
CA GLU A 64 -11.80 0.05 -5.06
C GLU A 64 -11.26 1.15 -5.95
N PHE A 65 -11.89 1.34 -7.11
CA PHE A 65 -11.44 2.27 -8.14
C PHE A 65 -12.57 3.23 -8.49
N ASP A 66 -12.23 4.49 -8.76
CA ASP A 66 -13.22 5.53 -9.05
C ASP A 66 -13.70 5.53 -10.50
N ASP A 67 -13.08 4.71 -11.36
CA ASP A 67 -13.42 4.64 -12.79
C ASP A 67 -14.35 3.48 -13.15
N GLY A 68 -14.85 2.75 -12.15
CA GLY A 68 -15.77 1.65 -12.38
C GLY A 68 -15.13 0.28 -12.60
N HIS A 69 -13.81 0.17 -12.52
CA HIS A 69 -13.17 -1.15 -12.50
C HIS A 69 -13.65 -1.96 -11.32
N GLU A 70 -13.69 -3.28 -11.49
CA GLU A 70 -14.00 -4.17 -10.39
C GLU A 70 -12.95 -4.04 -9.27
N PRO A 71 -13.36 -4.17 -8.00
CA PRO A 71 -12.41 -4.16 -6.90
C PRO A 71 -11.35 -5.24 -7.04
N LEU A 72 -10.13 -4.91 -6.62
CA LEU A 72 -9.03 -5.86 -6.55
C LEU A 72 -8.84 -6.29 -5.11
N ARG A 73 -8.85 -7.59 -4.86
CA ARG A 73 -8.54 -8.14 -3.55
C ARG A 73 -7.22 -8.89 -3.60
N ALA A 74 -6.33 -8.60 -2.64
CA ALA A 74 -5.08 -9.31 -2.49
C ALA A 74 -4.97 -9.83 -1.05
N SER A 75 -4.48 -11.04 -0.90
CA SER A 75 -4.35 -11.71 0.40
C SER A 75 -2.90 -12.09 0.66
N GLU A 76 -2.62 -12.54 1.88
CA GLU A 76 -1.28 -12.89 2.33
C GLU A 76 -0.53 -13.71 1.27
N GLY A 77 0.68 -13.28 0.96
CA GLY A 77 1.55 -13.94 -0.02
C GLY A 77 1.33 -13.49 -1.45
N GLU A 78 0.38 -12.60 -1.72
CA GLU A 78 0.12 -12.12 -3.06
C GLU A 78 0.74 -10.75 -3.32
N ALA A 79 1.34 -10.59 -4.49
CA ALA A 79 1.76 -9.30 -4.99
C ALA A 79 0.66 -8.70 -5.86
N PHE A 80 0.64 -7.38 -5.96
CA PHE A 80 -0.34 -6.68 -6.78
C PHE A 80 0.28 -5.42 -7.37
N ARG A 81 -0.37 -4.89 -8.39
CA ARG A 81 0.03 -3.61 -8.99
C ARG A 81 -1.20 -2.73 -9.15
N LEU A 82 -1.04 -1.47 -8.72
CA LEU A 82 -2.04 -0.42 -8.94
C LEU A 82 -1.40 0.61 -9.89
N PRO A 83 -1.79 0.62 -11.17
CA PRO A 83 -1.24 1.60 -12.10
C PRO A 83 -1.57 3.03 -11.64
N PRO A 84 -0.66 3.99 -11.86
CA PRO A 84 -0.99 5.39 -11.54
C PRO A 84 -2.09 5.91 -12.45
N ALA A 85 -2.91 6.83 -11.94
CA ALA A 85 -4.04 7.38 -12.70
C ALA A 85 -3.61 8.06 -14.00
N ARG A 86 -2.40 8.65 -14.02
CA ARG A 86 -1.86 9.29 -15.24
C ARG A 86 -1.68 8.34 -16.42
N LEU A 87 -1.68 7.02 -16.17
CA LEU A 87 -1.58 6.00 -17.22
C LEU A 87 -2.96 5.48 -17.64
N GLY A 88 -4.04 6.17 -17.25
CA GLY A 88 -5.40 5.81 -17.64
C GLY A 88 -6.11 4.87 -16.68
N GLY A 89 -5.46 4.49 -15.59
CA GLY A 89 -6.13 3.74 -14.52
C GLY A 89 -6.93 4.69 -13.64
N GLY A 90 -7.89 4.16 -12.91
CA GLY A 90 -8.63 4.95 -11.93
C GLY A 90 -7.80 5.24 -10.69
N ALA A 91 -8.19 6.26 -9.95
CA ALA A 91 -7.70 6.43 -8.59
C ALA A 91 -8.23 5.27 -7.73
N HIS A 92 -7.52 4.96 -6.66
CA HIS A 92 -7.86 3.82 -5.82
C HIS A 92 -7.89 4.21 -4.34
N ARG A 93 -8.56 3.39 -3.56
CA ARG A 93 -8.47 3.47 -2.09
C ARG A 93 -8.66 2.09 -1.48
N GLY A 94 -7.90 1.81 -0.43
CA GLY A 94 -7.83 0.49 0.17
C GLY A 94 -8.70 0.34 1.41
N HIS A 95 -9.17 -0.88 1.61
CA HIS A 95 -9.98 -1.27 2.76
C HIS A 95 -9.43 -2.57 3.34
N ASN A 96 -9.25 -2.61 4.64
CA ASN A 96 -8.86 -3.85 5.29
C ASN A 96 -10.09 -4.76 5.38
N VAL A 97 -10.03 -5.91 4.73
CA VAL A 97 -11.11 -6.89 4.71
C VAL A 97 -10.78 -8.14 5.52
N ALA A 98 -9.65 -8.14 6.23
CA ALA A 98 -9.28 -9.23 7.12
C ALA A 98 -9.97 -9.06 8.48
N SER A 99 -9.98 -10.12 9.27
CA SER A 99 -10.54 -10.10 10.62
C SER A 99 -9.59 -9.50 11.66
N GLY A 100 -8.38 -9.15 11.26
CA GLY A 100 -7.35 -8.50 12.09
C GLY A 100 -6.59 -7.49 11.25
N PRO A 101 -5.41 -7.06 11.71
CA PRO A 101 -4.63 -6.09 10.93
C PRO A 101 -4.12 -6.67 9.62
N THR A 102 -3.94 -5.79 8.64
CA THR A 102 -3.35 -6.14 7.34
C THR A 102 -2.08 -5.33 7.16
N ARG A 103 -1.00 -6.00 6.80
CA ARG A 103 0.30 -5.37 6.60
C ARG A 103 0.75 -5.57 5.16
N LEU A 104 1.17 -4.47 4.55
CA LEU A 104 1.57 -4.44 3.14
C LEU A 104 2.98 -3.88 3.02
N PHE A 105 3.69 -4.33 1.99
CA PHE A 105 4.88 -3.64 1.50
C PHE A 105 4.54 -2.99 0.17
N LEU A 106 4.86 -1.71 0.01
CA LEU A 106 4.55 -0.94 -1.19
C LEU A 106 5.79 -0.23 -1.72
N ILE A 107 5.89 -0.18 -3.05
CA ILE A 107 6.86 0.67 -3.76
C ILE A 107 6.04 1.56 -4.69
N ASP A 108 6.21 2.88 -4.58
CA ASP A 108 5.49 3.83 -5.42
C ASP A 108 5.98 3.77 -6.87
N GLU A 109 5.06 4.05 -7.75
CA GLU A 109 5.33 4.05 -9.20
C GLU A 109 5.15 5.43 -9.79
#